data_7e03882731eb4857325af680b80193d8
#
_entry.id   7e03882731eb4857325af680b80193d8
#
_cell.length_a   1.000
_cell.length_b   1.000
_cell.length_c   1.000
_cell.angle_alpha   90.00
_cell.angle_beta   90.00
_cell.angle_gamma   90.00
#
_symmetry.space_group_name_H-M   'P 1'
#
loop_
_entity.id
_entity.type
_entity.pdbx_description
1 polymer ?
#
loop_
_entity_poly.entity_id
_entity_poly.type
_entity_poly.pdbx_seq_one_letter_code
_entity_poly.pdbx_strand_id
1 'polypeptide(L)'
;MTKHYTAQQIVGVNPITAMPFTAGGEIDEVSFVRLLEHLSASGAQGTTLFGIASEFPKLHDQERDRLAQMFVSTLAGSPLYRAMSVTDHSTELAVKRGRYYARLGVDALMLLPPFFLSPNPQAIQEHIFAVLEAVDIPVMVQYAPGETGLSITPEQLAAVAARYPHAVFKIECNPPVDYTRDFLRLAPQASVLNGYAGLYMLQMLAAGGKGVMPGCSFTEVYVRIYQHWQRGETAQAEALHQALLPYIQRWMTHCEYIIQVEKTILKRRGIIATDYCRKPGWPLSSDDSQLIDHFIRDLL
;
A
#
# COMPACT_ATOMS: atom_id res chain seq x y z
N MET A 1 -24.55 9.79 0.49
CA MET A 1 -24.04 9.65 1.87
C MET A 1 -22.61 9.15 1.78
N THR A 2 -21.64 9.89 2.30
CA THR A 2 -20.23 9.45 2.43
C THR A 2 -20.20 8.26 3.40
N LYS A 3 -19.72 7.10 2.96
CA LYS A 3 -19.46 5.97 3.87
C LYS A 3 -18.36 6.40 4.84
N HIS A 4 -18.63 6.36 6.14
CA HIS A 4 -17.60 6.52 7.15
C HIS A 4 -17.05 5.13 7.49
N TYR A 5 -15.79 4.88 7.13
CA TYR A 5 -15.09 3.65 7.49
C TYR A 5 -14.54 3.74 8.92
N THR A 6 -14.56 2.62 9.63
CA THR A 6 -13.84 2.45 10.90
C THR A 6 -12.53 1.72 10.67
N ALA A 7 -11.60 1.77 11.63
CA ALA A 7 -10.34 1.03 11.54
C ALA A 7 -10.55 -0.47 11.30
N GLN A 8 -11.58 -1.06 11.90
CA GLN A 8 -11.92 -2.48 11.77
C GLN A 8 -12.47 -2.87 10.39
N GLN A 9 -12.90 -1.90 9.58
CA GLN A 9 -13.36 -2.11 8.21
C GLN A 9 -12.22 -1.98 7.18
N ILE A 10 -11.05 -1.51 7.60
CA ILE A 10 -9.85 -1.47 6.75
C ILE A 10 -9.21 -2.87 6.77
N VAL A 11 -9.61 -3.72 5.85
CA VAL A 11 -9.26 -5.15 5.77
C VAL A 11 -9.05 -5.59 4.32
N GLY A 12 -8.60 -6.82 4.12
CA GLY A 12 -8.57 -7.47 2.82
C GLY A 12 -7.40 -7.04 1.94
N VAL A 13 -7.59 -7.08 0.63
CA VAL A 13 -6.57 -6.75 -0.37
C VAL A 13 -6.66 -5.28 -0.73
N ASN A 14 -5.57 -4.53 -0.53
CA ASN A 14 -5.52 -3.08 -0.69
C ASN A 14 -4.27 -2.68 -1.47
N PRO A 15 -4.28 -2.84 -2.82
CA PRO A 15 -3.10 -2.56 -3.63
C PRO A 15 -2.69 -1.09 -3.57
N ILE A 16 -1.38 -0.87 -3.68
CA ILE A 16 -0.81 0.47 -3.88
C ILE A 16 -0.91 0.80 -5.38
N THR A 17 -1.64 1.86 -5.69
CA THR A 17 -1.84 2.32 -7.07
C THR A 17 -0.51 2.75 -7.69
N ALA A 18 -0.08 2.12 -8.78
CA ALA A 18 1.07 2.55 -9.56
C ALA A 18 0.80 3.91 -10.22
N MET A 19 1.86 4.67 -10.50
CA MET A 19 1.74 5.96 -11.18
C MET A 19 2.11 5.82 -12.66
N PRO A 20 1.14 5.88 -13.58
CA PRO A 20 1.43 5.86 -15.01
C PRO A 20 2.06 7.18 -15.47
N PHE A 21 3.13 7.08 -16.27
CA PHE A 21 3.74 8.21 -16.95
C PHE A 21 3.74 7.98 -18.47
N THR A 22 3.73 9.06 -19.23
CA THR A 22 4.02 9.02 -20.66
C THR A 22 5.49 8.67 -20.90
N ALA A 23 5.88 8.37 -22.12
CA ALA A 23 7.28 8.16 -22.49
C ALA A 23 8.16 9.42 -22.25
N GLY A 24 7.55 10.60 -22.20
CA GLY A 24 8.22 11.86 -21.85
C GLY A 24 8.34 12.13 -20.36
N GLY A 25 7.76 11.28 -19.50
CA GLY A 25 7.80 11.42 -18.04
C GLY A 25 6.69 12.30 -17.45
N GLU A 26 5.73 12.75 -18.25
CA GLU A 26 4.52 13.44 -17.76
C GLU A 26 3.52 12.44 -17.18
N ILE A 27 2.60 12.89 -16.32
CA ILE A 27 1.51 12.06 -15.84
C ILE A 27 0.64 11.59 -17.01
N ASP A 28 0.43 10.29 -17.16
CA ASP A 28 -0.54 9.71 -18.09
C ASP A 28 -1.90 9.56 -17.40
N GLU A 29 -2.69 10.64 -17.46
CA GLU A 29 -4.01 10.69 -16.82
C GLU A 29 -4.99 9.66 -17.38
N VAL A 30 -4.91 9.36 -18.68
CA VAL A 30 -5.79 8.38 -19.32
C VAL A 30 -5.50 6.97 -18.79
N SER A 31 -4.23 6.60 -18.73
CA SER A 31 -3.83 5.32 -18.12
C SER A 31 -4.12 5.30 -16.61
N PHE A 32 -4.01 6.43 -15.91
CA PHE A 32 -4.33 6.50 -14.48
C PHE A 32 -5.82 6.22 -14.22
N VAL A 33 -6.73 6.83 -14.97
CA VAL A 33 -8.17 6.56 -14.87
C VAL A 33 -8.46 5.10 -15.17
N ARG A 34 -7.92 4.54 -16.27
CA ARG A 34 -8.11 3.13 -16.65
C ARG A 34 -7.61 2.17 -15.58
N LEU A 35 -6.47 2.46 -14.96
CA LEU A 35 -5.94 1.67 -13.85
C LEU A 35 -6.89 1.70 -12.64
N LEU A 36 -7.44 2.84 -12.28
CA LEU A 36 -8.39 2.97 -11.18
C LEU A 36 -9.70 2.20 -11.45
N GLU A 37 -10.22 2.25 -12.67
CA GLU A 37 -11.38 1.48 -13.11
C GLU A 37 -11.09 -0.03 -13.03
N HIS A 38 -9.91 -0.46 -13.50
CA HIS A 38 -9.46 -1.85 -13.39
C HIS A 38 -9.41 -2.31 -11.92
N LEU A 39 -8.83 -1.50 -11.02
CA LEU A 39 -8.77 -1.80 -9.59
C LEU A 39 -10.18 -1.87 -8.97
N SER A 40 -11.08 -0.98 -9.37
CA SER A 40 -12.48 -1.00 -8.91
C SER A 40 -13.21 -2.30 -9.26
N ALA A 41 -12.83 -2.95 -10.36
CA ALA A 41 -13.39 -4.22 -10.82
C ALA A 41 -12.64 -5.46 -10.31
N SER A 42 -11.49 -5.30 -9.64
CA SER A 42 -10.59 -6.42 -9.30
C SER A 42 -11.06 -7.31 -8.15
N GLY A 43 -12.06 -6.88 -7.39
CA GLY A 43 -12.52 -7.56 -6.17
C GLY A 43 -11.71 -7.18 -4.91
N ALA A 44 -10.78 -6.24 -5.01
CA ALA A 44 -10.09 -5.66 -3.85
C ALA A 44 -11.06 -4.93 -2.91
N GLN A 45 -10.66 -4.73 -1.66
CA GLN A 45 -11.45 -4.01 -0.66
C GLN A 45 -11.16 -2.51 -0.65
N GLY A 46 -9.95 -2.12 -1.01
CA GLY A 46 -9.54 -0.73 -1.11
C GLY A 46 -8.38 -0.55 -2.08
N THR A 47 -7.93 0.68 -2.25
CA THR A 47 -6.67 1.00 -2.94
C THR A 47 -6.05 2.24 -2.32
N THR A 48 -4.71 2.31 -2.36
CA THR A 48 -3.94 3.40 -1.74
C THR A 48 -3.11 4.14 -2.78
N LEU A 49 -3.30 5.44 -2.87
CA LEU A 49 -2.49 6.33 -3.71
C LEU A 49 -1.31 6.92 -2.92
N PHE A 50 -0.23 7.26 -3.61
CA PHE A 50 1.00 7.87 -3.06
C PHE A 50 1.79 6.98 -2.08
N GLY A 51 1.63 5.65 -2.17
CA GLY A 51 2.57 4.75 -1.53
C GLY A 51 3.90 4.65 -2.31
N ILE A 52 4.83 3.83 -1.82
CA ILE A 52 6.15 3.63 -2.46
C ILE A 52 5.98 3.21 -3.94
N ALA A 53 5.08 2.26 -4.22
CA ALA A 53 4.81 1.82 -5.60
C ALA A 53 4.15 2.88 -6.49
N SER A 54 3.65 3.99 -5.92
CA SER A 54 3.18 5.16 -6.68
C SER A 54 4.32 6.12 -7.07
N GLU A 55 5.57 5.77 -6.80
CA GLU A 55 6.74 6.66 -7.04
C GLU A 55 6.57 8.06 -6.41
N PHE A 56 5.96 8.14 -5.21
CA PHE A 56 5.59 9.41 -4.59
C PHE A 56 6.74 10.42 -4.44
N PRO A 57 8.02 10.01 -4.23
CA PRO A 57 9.13 10.96 -4.14
C PRO A 57 9.43 11.66 -5.46
N LYS A 58 8.92 11.13 -6.58
CA LYS A 58 9.14 11.63 -7.93
C LYS A 58 7.99 12.51 -8.44
N LEU A 59 7.03 12.85 -7.57
CA LEU A 59 5.87 13.71 -7.87
C LEU A 59 6.03 15.06 -7.17
N HIS A 60 5.82 16.15 -7.89
CA HIS A 60 5.73 17.47 -7.26
C HIS A 60 4.32 17.75 -6.71
N ASP A 61 4.18 18.74 -5.83
CA ASP A 61 2.95 18.99 -5.09
C ASP A 61 1.73 19.24 -5.98
N GLN A 62 1.88 19.98 -7.09
CA GLN A 62 0.78 20.25 -8.02
C GLN A 62 0.28 18.97 -8.70
N GLU A 63 1.17 18.04 -9.06
CA GLU A 63 0.78 16.72 -9.59
C GLU A 63 0.04 15.91 -8.52
N ARG A 64 0.54 15.92 -7.27
CA ARG A 64 -0.12 15.21 -6.17
C ARG A 64 -1.52 15.75 -5.92
N ASP A 65 -1.72 17.06 -5.91
CA ASP A 65 -3.03 17.68 -5.71
C ASP A 65 -4.01 17.32 -6.85
N ARG A 66 -3.55 17.37 -8.11
CA ARG A 66 -4.34 16.98 -9.27
C ARG A 66 -4.71 15.50 -9.24
N LEU A 67 -3.75 14.62 -9.00
CA LEU A 67 -3.97 13.18 -8.90
C LEU A 67 -4.90 12.82 -7.73
N ALA A 68 -4.81 13.51 -6.61
CA ALA A 68 -5.71 13.32 -5.47
C ALA A 68 -7.17 13.59 -5.85
N GLN A 69 -7.43 14.69 -6.57
CA GLN A 69 -8.76 15.03 -7.06
C GLN A 69 -9.27 13.99 -8.07
N MET A 70 -8.43 13.58 -9.02
CA MET A 70 -8.77 12.55 -10.01
C MET A 70 -9.08 11.20 -9.35
N PHE A 71 -8.28 10.80 -8.36
CA PHE A 71 -8.46 9.55 -7.63
C PHE A 71 -9.82 9.50 -6.94
N VAL A 72 -10.18 10.55 -6.21
CA VAL A 72 -11.48 10.62 -5.52
C VAL A 72 -12.65 10.65 -6.50
N SER A 73 -12.53 11.44 -7.58
CA SER A 73 -13.61 11.57 -8.57
C SER A 73 -13.81 10.29 -9.39
N THR A 74 -12.73 9.64 -9.85
CA THR A 74 -12.80 8.41 -10.64
C THR A 74 -13.37 7.24 -9.83
N LEU A 75 -13.02 7.14 -8.53
CA LEU A 75 -13.51 6.09 -7.66
C LEU A 75 -14.81 6.46 -6.92
N ALA A 76 -15.47 7.54 -7.31
CA ALA A 76 -16.77 7.90 -6.76
C ALA A 76 -17.80 6.80 -7.07
N GLY A 77 -18.42 6.24 -6.02
CA GLY A 77 -19.36 5.11 -6.17
C GLY A 77 -18.72 3.72 -6.32
N SER A 78 -17.39 3.63 -6.39
CA SER A 78 -16.67 2.36 -6.36
C SER A 78 -16.91 1.60 -5.05
N PRO A 79 -16.84 0.24 -5.05
CA PRO A 79 -16.89 -0.55 -3.83
C PRO A 79 -15.62 -0.39 -2.96
N LEU A 80 -14.52 0.09 -3.54
CA LEU A 80 -13.24 0.27 -2.84
C LEU A 80 -13.30 1.38 -1.80
N TYR A 81 -12.69 1.16 -0.63
CA TYR A 81 -12.28 2.31 0.18
C TYR A 81 -11.04 2.97 -0.46
N ARG A 82 -10.99 4.28 -0.39
CA ARG A 82 -9.95 5.11 -1.00
C ARG A 82 -9.01 5.60 0.08
N ALA A 83 -7.75 5.20 0.01
CA ALA A 83 -6.74 5.69 0.92
C ALA A 83 -5.70 6.55 0.19
N MET A 84 -5.13 7.54 0.87
CA MET A 84 -4.00 8.33 0.36
C MET A 84 -2.88 8.41 1.38
N SER A 85 -1.64 8.34 0.89
CA SER A 85 -0.48 8.41 1.76
C SER A 85 -0.07 9.85 2.05
N VAL A 86 0.18 10.12 3.32
CA VAL A 86 0.84 11.31 3.84
C VAL A 86 2.30 10.92 4.09
N THR A 87 3.21 11.57 3.40
CA THR A 87 4.64 11.23 3.37
C THR A 87 5.53 12.44 3.62
N ASP A 88 4.96 13.51 4.17
CA ASP A 88 5.65 14.75 4.45
C ASP A 88 6.55 14.61 5.67
N HIS A 89 7.78 15.16 5.59
CA HIS A 89 8.78 15.08 6.66
C HIS A 89 8.64 16.18 7.73
N SER A 90 7.77 17.18 7.52
CA SER A 90 7.37 18.15 8.56
C SER A 90 6.01 17.74 9.12
N THR A 91 5.87 17.79 10.43
CA THR A 91 4.61 17.50 11.12
C THR A 91 3.49 18.45 10.68
N GLU A 92 3.80 19.74 10.53
CA GLU A 92 2.84 20.75 10.09
C GLU A 92 2.35 20.49 8.67
N LEU A 93 3.24 20.07 7.76
CA LEU A 93 2.88 19.73 6.39
C LEU A 93 2.09 18.42 6.33
N ALA A 94 2.47 17.41 7.11
CA ALA A 94 1.75 16.16 7.22
C ALA A 94 0.30 16.37 7.72
N VAL A 95 0.12 17.17 8.77
CA VAL A 95 -1.20 17.58 9.29
C VAL A 95 -2.01 18.33 8.23
N LYS A 96 -1.40 19.30 7.56
CA LYS A 96 -2.06 20.08 6.50
C LYS A 96 -2.52 19.18 5.35
N ARG A 97 -1.67 18.26 4.92
CA ARG A 97 -1.95 17.30 3.84
C ARG A 97 -3.02 16.29 4.25
N GLY A 98 -2.94 15.74 5.46
CA GLY A 98 -3.95 14.82 5.98
C GLY A 98 -5.33 15.46 6.03
N ARG A 99 -5.44 16.69 6.54
CA ARG A 99 -6.68 17.45 6.53
C ARG A 99 -7.18 17.76 5.11
N TYR A 100 -6.28 18.03 4.18
CA TYR A 100 -6.65 18.27 2.79
C TYR A 100 -7.25 17.02 2.16
N TYR A 101 -6.60 15.85 2.29
CA TYR A 101 -7.11 14.59 1.76
C TYR A 101 -8.43 14.17 2.42
N ALA A 102 -8.56 14.33 3.72
CA ALA A 102 -9.82 14.07 4.42
C ALA A 102 -10.97 14.95 3.87
N ARG A 103 -10.72 16.26 3.62
CA ARG A 103 -11.72 17.15 3.01
C ARG A 103 -12.04 16.80 1.55
N LEU A 104 -11.11 16.19 0.79
CA LEU A 104 -11.41 15.67 -0.55
C LEU A 104 -12.35 14.46 -0.51
N GLY A 105 -12.52 13.83 0.65
CA GLY A 105 -13.43 12.72 0.84
C GLY A 105 -12.77 11.35 0.63
N VAL A 106 -11.48 11.20 0.96
CA VAL A 106 -10.87 9.87 1.09
C VAL A 106 -11.41 9.16 2.32
N ASP A 107 -11.39 7.85 2.29
CA ASP A 107 -11.97 7.01 3.33
C ASP A 107 -10.95 6.64 4.43
N ALA A 108 -9.65 6.76 4.13
CA ALA A 108 -8.55 6.54 5.07
C ALA A 108 -7.28 7.31 4.65
N LEU A 109 -6.35 7.52 5.58
CA LEU A 109 -4.98 7.94 5.29
C LEU A 109 -4.01 6.78 5.52
N MET A 110 -2.87 6.80 4.82
CA MET A 110 -1.69 6.02 5.19
C MET A 110 -0.58 7.02 5.55
N LEU A 111 0.01 6.87 6.73
CA LEU A 111 1.07 7.75 7.21
C LEU A 111 2.41 7.01 7.18
N LEU A 112 3.34 7.46 6.35
CA LEU A 112 4.74 7.07 6.43
C LEU A 112 5.45 8.09 7.35
N PRO A 113 5.91 7.68 8.55
CA PRO A 113 6.59 8.61 9.45
C PRO A 113 7.86 9.20 8.83
N PRO A 114 8.28 10.42 9.23
CA PRO A 114 9.47 11.08 8.69
C PRO A 114 10.73 10.30 9.05
N PHE A 115 11.64 10.15 8.09
CA PHE A 115 12.86 9.34 8.26
C PHE A 115 14.14 9.99 7.75
N PHE A 116 14.06 10.88 6.75
CA PHE A 116 15.23 11.37 6.01
C PHE A 116 16.31 12.03 6.91
N LEU A 117 15.89 12.80 7.91
CA LEU A 117 16.80 13.46 8.87
C LEU A 117 16.99 12.63 10.17
N SER A 118 16.61 11.36 10.16
CA SER A 118 16.75 10.43 11.28
C SER A 118 16.20 10.99 12.60
N PRO A 119 14.91 11.38 12.66
CA PRO A 119 14.31 11.91 13.88
C PRO A 119 14.35 10.88 15.01
N ASN A 120 14.41 11.35 16.25
CA ASN A 120 14.41 10.46 17.39
C ASN A 120 13.04 9.81 17.61
N PRO A 121 12.94 8.68 18.36
CA PRO A 121 11.68 7.94 18.52
C PRO A 121 10.54 8.77 19.12
N GLN A 122 10.82 9.70 20.01
CA GLN A 122 9.80 10.58 20.58
C GLN A 122 9.22 11.53 19.52
N ALA A 123 10.07 12.16 18.70
CA ALA A 123 9.63 13.03 17.61
C ALA A 123 8.78 12.27 16.56
N ILE A 124 9.13 11.01 16.27
CA ILE A 124 8.33 10.14 15.40
C ILE A 124 6.94 9.90 16.02
N GLN A 125 6.87 9.59 17.30
CA GLN A 125 5.62 9.34 18.00
C GLN A 125 4.74 10.60 18.04
N GLU A 126 5.32 11.76 18.33
CA GLU A 126 4.64 13.06 18.32
C GLU A 126 4.09 13.39 16.92
N HIS A 127 4.85 13.10 15.87
CA HIS A 127 4.40 13.26 14.48
C HIS A 127 3.20 12.37 14.17
N ILE A 128 3.25 11.09 14.55
CA ILE A 128 2.14 10.14 14.37
C ILE A 128 0.89 10.65 15.11
N PHE A 129 1.04 11.08 16.36
CA PHE A 129 -0.06 11.61 17.16
C PHE A 129 -0.69 12.85 16.53
N ALA A 130 0.13 13.80 16.07
CA ALA A 130 -0.34 15.04 15.45
C ALA A 130 -1.19 14.79 14.20
N VAL A 131 -0.84 13.78 13.39
CA VAL A 131 -1.63 13.44 12.19
C VAL A 131 -2.92 12.71 12.59
N LEU A 132 -2.87 11.79 13.57
CA LEU A 132 -4.06 11.12 14.10
C LEU A 132 -5.05 12.11 14.73
N GLU A 133 -4.56 13.09 15.49
CA GLU A 133 -5.40 14.14 16.09
C GLU A 133 -6.00 15.14 15.08
N ALA A 134 -5.44 15.17 13.87
CA ALA A 134 -5.84 16.14 12.85
C ALA A 134 -7.05 15.70 12.02
N VAL A 135 -7.45 14.41 12.06
CA VAL A 135 -8.50 13.82 11.22
C VAL A 135 -9.34 12.80 11.99
N ASP A 136 -10.59 12.62 11.57
CA ASP A 136 -11.53 11.67 12.17
C ASP A 136 -11.64 10.35 11.37
N ILE A 137 -11.00 10.27 10.20
CA ILE A 137 -10.96 9.07 9.37
C ILE A 137 -9.82 8.12 9.79
N PRO A 138 -9.89 6.81 9.49
CA PRO A 138 -8.81 5.89 9.80
C PRO A 138 -7.46 6.35 9.27
N VAL A 139 -6.41 6.23 10.09
CA VAL A 139 -5.02 6.52 9.71
C VAL A 139 -4.18 5.26 9.86
N MET A 140 -3.65 4.79 8.76
CA MET A 140 -2.80 3.62 8.69
C MET A 140 -1.34 4.02 8.91
N VAL A 141 -0.80 3.73 10.07
CA VAL A 141 0.62 3.96 10.41
C VAL A 141 1.46 2.88 9.72
N GLN A 142 2.35 3.29 8.83
CA GLN A 142 3.25 2.40 8.10
C GLN A 142 4.56 2.24 8.86
N TYR A 143 4.89 1.00 9.21
CA TYR A 143 6.17 0.62 9.78
C TYR A 143 6.99 -0.16 8.74
N ALA A 144 7.94 0.50 8.10
CA ALA A 144 8.77 -0.01 7.01
C ALA A 144 10.26 0.25 7.33
N PRO A 145 10.85 -0.48 8.28
CA PRO A 145 12.23 -0.22 8.72
C PRO A 145 13.28 -0.46 7.63
N GLY A 146 13.02 -1.36 6.67
CA GLY A 146 13.93 -1.61 5.54
C GLY A 146 14.12 -0.39 4.64
N GLU A 147 13.04 0.36 4.40
CA GLU A 147 13.00 1.52 3.52
C GLU A 147 13.33 2.82 4.24
N THR A 148 13.04 2.89 5.54
CA THR A 148 13.13 4.15 6.31
C THR A 148 14.30 4.18 7.29
N GLY A 149 14.83 3.03 7.68
CA GLY A 149 15.82 2.93 8.77
C GLY A 149 15.24 3.22 10.16
N LEU A 150 13.94 3.46 10.28
CA LEU A 150 13.28 3.71 11.56
C LEU A 150 13.07 2.41 12.34
N SER A 151 13.23 2.48 13.67
CA SER A 151 12.87 1.40 14.58
C SER A 151 11.72 1.87 15.47
N ILE A 152 10.58 1.18 15.38
CA ILE A 152 9.40 1.40 16.23
C ILE A 152 9.08 0.07 16.88
N THR A 153 9.02 0.02 18.23
CA THR A 153 8.75 -1.23 18.95
C THR A 153 7.25 -1.57 18.96
N PRO A 154 6.87 -2.84 19.20
CA PRO A 154 5.48 -3.23 19.38
C PRO A 154 4.77 -2.43 20.49
N GLU A 155 5.46 -2.09 21.59
CA GLU A 155 4.94 -1.28 22.70
C GLU A 155 4.61 0.15 22.25
N GLN A 156 5.46 0.74 21.41
CA GLN A 156 5.23 2.09 20.86
C GLN A 156 4.00 2.11 19.95
N LEU A 157 3.83 1.11 19.08
CA LEU A 157 2.61 0.99 18.27
C LEU A 157 1.38 0.67 19.12
N ALA A 158 1.51 -0.13 20.18
CA ALA A 158 0.42 -0.42 21.10
C ALA A 158 -0.04 0.85 21.86
N ALA A 159 0.88 1.73 22.22
CA ALA A 159 0.52 3.04 22.79
C ALA A 159 -0.29 3.91 21.80
N VAL A 160 0.06 3.86 20.51
CA VAL A 160 -0.75 4.51 19.46
C VAL A 160 -2.15 3.91 19.39
N ALA A 161 -2.26 2.57 19.33
CA ALA A 161 -3.53 1.85 19.24
C ALA A 161 -4.46 2.12 20.44
N ALA A 162 -3.88 2.18 21.64
CA ALA A 162 -4.61 2.46 22.88
C ALA A 162 -5.19 3.88 22.92
N ARG A 163 -4.46 4.86 22.37
CA ARG A 163 -4.87 6.26 22.39
C ARG A 163 -5.82 6.62 21.23
N TYR A 164 -5.65 5.99 20.07
CA TYR A 164 -6.37 6.34 18.84
C TYR A 164 -7.08 5.11 18.24
N PRO A 165 -8.37 4.88 18.57
CA PRO A 165 -9.14 3.72 18.08
C PRO A 165 -9.30 3.67 16.55
N HIS A 166 -9.05 4.80 15.85
CA HIS A 166 -9.08 4.88 14.39
C HIS A 166 -7.70 4.62 13.75
N ALA A 167 -6.67 4.27 14.54
CA ALA A 167 -5.39 3.86 14.01
C ALA A 167 -5.47 2.44 13.41
N VAL A 168 -4.85 2.27 12.25
CA VAL A 168 -4.59 1.01 11.54
C VAL A 168 -3.09 0.87 11.38
N PHE A 169 -2.56 -0.33 11.18
CA PHE A 169 -1.11 -0.54 11.12
C PHE A 169 -0.74 -1.34 9.89
N LYS A 170 0.20 -0.84 9.11
CA LYS A 170 0.82 -1.56 8.00
C LYS A 170 2.21 -1.99 8.43
N ILE A 171 2.43 -3.29 8.60
CA ILE A 171 3.70 -3.85 9.08
C ILE A 171 4.51 -4.41 7.91
N GLU A 172 5.72 -3.85 7.74
CA GLU A 172 6.67 -4.18 6.66
C GLU A 172 8.09 -4.45 7.20
N CYS A 173 8.25 -4.81 8.47
CA CYS A 173 9.52 -5.35 8.95
C CYS A 173 9.75 -6.76 8.39
N ASN A 174 10.99 -7.22 8.37
CA ASN A 174 11.34 -8.53 7.84
C ASN A 174 12.21 -9.31 8.84
N PRO A 175 11.71 -10.44 9.40
CA PRO A 175 10.37 -11.03 9.25
C PRO A 175 9.30 -10.28 10.07
N PRO A 176 8.02 -10.23 9.60
CA PRO A 176 6.99 -9.42 10.27
C PRO A 176 6.15 -10.21 11.29
N VAL A 177 6.20 -11.54 11.29
CA VAL A 177 5.21 -12.39 11.99
C VAL A 177 5.31 -12.28 13.49
N ASP A 178 6.52 -12.41 14.05
CA ASP A 178 6.72 -12.34 15.51
C ASP A 178 6.48 -10.92 16.02
N TYR A 179 6.94 -9.92 15.30
CA TYR A 179 6.63 -8.52 15.60
C TYR A 179 5.10 -8.29 15.66
N THR A 180 4.36 -8.82 14.70
CA THR A 180 2.89 -8.68 14.65
C THR A 180 2.22 -9.42 15.81
N ARG A 181 2.68 -10.62 16.18
CA ARG A 181 2.17 -11.36 17.35
C ARG A 181 2.40 -10.60 18.65
N ASP A 182 3.61 -10.04 18.82
CA ASP A 182 3.93 -9.26 20.01
C ASP A 182 3.09 -7.98 20.08
N PHE A 183 2.91 -7.29 18.95
CA PHE A 183 2.04 -6.13 18.86
C PHE A 183 0.58 -6.47 19.17
N LEU A 184 0.01 -7.51 18.55
CA LEU A 184 -1.39 -7.89 18.77
C LEU A 184 -1.64 -8.47 20.17
N ARG A 185 -0.62 -9.02 20.85
CA ARG A 185 -0.74 -9.37 22.27
C ARG A 185 -0.96 -8.14 23.15
N LEU A 186 -0.32 -7.01 22.83
CA LEU A 186 -0.45 -5.74 23.54
C LEU A 186 -1.69 -4.94 23.11
N ALA A 187 -2.11 -5.07 21.85
CA ALA A 187 -3.22 -4.35 21.26
C ALA A 187 -4.14 -5.28 20.43
N PRO A 188 -4.89 -6.20 21.08
CA PRO A 188 -5.63 -7.27 20.40
C PRO A 188 -6.74 -6.78 19.45
N GLN A 189 -7.19 -5.54 19.59
CA GLN A 189 -8.21 -4.92 18.72
C GLN A 189 -7.62 -4.16 17.51
N ALA A 190 -6.29 -4.07 17.43
CA ALA A 190 -5.65 -3.34 16.33
C ALA A 190 -5.89 -4.03 14.97
N SER A 191 -6.16 -3.24 13.93
CA SER A 191 -6.20 -3.73 12.57
C SER A 191 -4.79 -3.68 11.98
N VAL A 192 -4.27 -4.83 11.54
CA VAL A 192 -2.93 -4.97 10.98
C VAL A 192 -3.02 -5.47 9.53
N LEU A 193 -2.35 -4.78 8.62
CA LEU A 193 -2.18 -5.18 7.23
C LEU A 193 -0.71 -5.52 6.95
N ASN A 194 -0.48 -6.55 6.14
CA ASN A 194 0.84 -6.92 5.69
C ASN A 194 1.24 -6.10 4.46
N GLY A 195 2.42 -5.52 4.47
CA GLY A 195 3.01 -4.95 3.27
C GLY A 195 3.98 -5.92 2.57
N TYR A 196 5.12 -5.41 2.10
CA TYR A 196 6.22 -6.19 1.53
C TYR A 196 5.77 -7.12 0.38
N ALA A 197 4.97 -6.59 -0.54
CA ALA A 197 4.33 -7.32 -1.66
C ALA A 197 3.62 -8.62 -1.24
N GLY A 198 3.19 -8.73 0.01
CA GLY A 198 2.49 -9.92 0.49
C GLY A 198 3.35 -11.18 0.65
N LEU A 199 4.69 -11.06 0.73
CA LEU A 199 5.60 -12.20 0.95
C LEU A 199 5.20 -13.07 2.14
N TYR A 200 4.63 -12.45 3.17
CA TYR A 200 4.20 -13.12 4.40
C TYR A 200 2.68 -13.13 4.58
N MET A 201 1.91 -12.94 3.48
CA MET A 201 0.46 -12.74 3.54
C MET A 201 -0.26 -13.77 4.40
N LEU A 202 -0.07 -15.07 4.14
CA LEU A 202 -0.80 -16.12 4.87
C LEU A 202 -0.32 -16.26 6.31
N GLN A 203 0.99 -16.14 6.55
CA GLN A 203 1.54 -16.17 7.92
C GLN A 203 1.05 -14.99 8.77
N MET A 204 0.92 -13.82 8.15
CA MET A 204 0.40 -12.62 8.79
C MET A 204 -1.10 -12.74 9.09
N LEU A 205 -1.89 -13.29 8.16
CA LEU A 205 -3.30 -13.59 8.38
C LEU A 205 -3.49 -14.61 9.52
N ALA A 206 -2.67 -15.66 9.55
CA ALA A 206 -2.66 -16.65 10.64
C ALA A 206 -2.24 -16.05 12.00
N ALA A 207 -1.41 -15.00 12.00
CA ALA A 207 -1.01 -14.27 13.21
C ALA A 207 -2.07 -13.26 13.69
N GLY A 208 -3.22 -13.13 13.00
CA GLY A 208 -4.31 -12.20 13.35
C GLY A 208 -4.36 -10.93 12.48
N GLY A 209 -3.49 -10.81 11.49
CA GLY A 209 -3.57 -9.75 10.47
C GLY A 209 -4.89 -9.78 9.72
N LYS A 210 -5.30 -8.63 9.17
CA LYS A 210 -6.61 -8.45 8.54
C LYS A 210 -6.56 -8.32 7.01
N GLY A 211 -5.37 -8.22 6.42
CA GLY A 211 -5.24 -8.07 4.97
C GLY A 211 -3.81 -7.82 4.51
N VAL A 212 -3.70 -7.45 3.23
CA VAL A 212 -2.42 -7.26 2.53
C VAL A 212 -2.46 -6.01 1.65
N MET A 213 -1.33 -5.35 1.52
CA MET A 213 -1.13 -4.15 0.70
C MET A 213 0.01 -4.38 -0.31
N PRO A 214 -0.25 -5.09 -1.41
CA PRO A 214 0.74 -5.35 -2.45
C PRO A 214 0.82 -4.21 -3.47
N GLY A 215 1.61 -4.40 -4.53
CA GLY A 215 1.46 -3.66 -5.78
C GLY A 215 0.13 -3.98 -6.48
N CYS A 216 -0.16 -3.26 -7.56
CA CYS A 216 -1.51 -3.30 -8.17
C CYS A 216 -1.59 -4.07 -9.48
N SER A 217 -0.48 -4.58 -10.03
CA SER A 217 -0.45 -5.12 -11.39
C SER A 217 -1.08 -6.52 -11.53
N PHE A 218 -1.27 -7.23 -10.42
CA PHE A 218 -1.89 -8.55 -10.36
C PHE A 218 -2.75 -8.72 -9.10
N THR A 219 -3.53 -7.70 -8.79
CA THR A 219 -4.43 -7.63 -7.63
C THR A 219 -5.34 -8.86 -7.52
N GLU A 220 -5.80 -9.40 -8.65
CA GLU A 220 -6.73 -10.53 -8.73
C GLU A 220 -6.11 -11.82 -8.14
N VAL A 221 -4.80 -11.98 -8.20
CA VAL A 221 -4.11 -13.13 -7.58
C VAL A 221 -4.23 -13.06 -6.06
N TYR A 222 -3.94 -11.90 -5.48
CA TYR A 222 -4.10 -11.69 -4.03
C TYR A 222 -5.55 -11.81 -3.58
N VAL A 223 -6.49 -11.31 -4.39
CA VAL A 223 -7.93 -11.44 -4.10
C VAL A 223 -8.34 -12.91 -4.06
N ARG A 224 -7.89 -13.74 -5.02
CA ARG A 224 -8.16 -15.20 -5.00
C ARG A 224 -7.58 -15.87 -3.75
N ILE A 225 -6.32 -15.56 -3.39
CA ILE A 225 -5.67 -16.09 -2.17
C ILE A 225 -6.47 -15.69 -0.93
N TYR A 226 -6.84 -14.42 -0.83
CA TYR A 226 -7.60 -13.90 0.31
C TYR A 226 -9.00 -14.53 0.42
N GLN A 227 -9.70 -14.70 -0.70
CA GLN A 227 -11.01 -15.34 -0.74
C GLN A 227 -10.95 -16.80 -0.30
N HIS A 228 -9.95 -17.59 -0.75
CA HIS A 228 -9.75 -18.95 -0.27
C HIS A 228 -9.50 -18.98 1.25
N TRP A 229 -8.64 -18.10 1.74
CA TRP A 229 -8.36 -17.95 3.17
C TRP A 229 -9.66 -17.67 3.96
N GLN A 230 -10.45 -16.68 3.51
CA GLN A 230 -11.71 -16.31 4.18
C GLN A 230 -12.76 -17.44 4.23
N ARG A 231 -12.74 -18.34 3.25
CA ARG A 231 -13.61 -19.52 3.22
C ARG A 231 -13.06 -20.71 3.99
N GLY A 232 -11.88 -20.58 4.62
CA GLY A 232 -11.21 -21.69 5.31
C GLY A 232 -10.59 -22.72 4.37
N GLU A 233 -10.48 -22.42 3.08
CA GLU A 233 -9.88 -23.25 2.03
C GLU A 233 -8.35 -23.05 2.04
N THR A 234 -7.70 -23.41 3.17
CA THR A 234 -6.29 -23.07 3.44
C THR A 234 -5.34 -23.71 2.44
N ALA A 235 -5.58 -24.94 2.03
CA ALA A 235 -4.75 -25.65 1.04
C ALA A 235 -4.72 -24.93 -0.32
N GLN A 236 -5.88 -24.41 -0.78
CA GLN A 236 -5.97 -23.63 -2.02
C GLN A 236 -5.28 -22.28 -1.90
N ALA A 237 -5.46 -21.59 -0.76
CA ALA A 237 -4.77 -20.34 -0.49
C ALA A 237 -3.24 -20.54 -0.46
N GLU A 238 -2.77 -21.58 0.20
CA GLU A 238 -1.34 -21.95 0.27
C GLU A 238 -0.79 -22.29 -1.12
N ALA A 239 -1.48 -23.11 -1.91
CA ALA A 239 -1.03 -23.48 -3.25
C ALA A 239 -0.84 -22.25 -4.16
N LEU A 240 -1.81 -21.32 -4.17
CA LEU A 240 -1.71 -20.09 -4.95
C LEU A 240 -0.59 -19.16 -4.42
N HIS A 241 -0.47 -19.01 -3.11
CA HIS A 241 0.58 -18.19 -2.52
C HIS A 241 1.97 -18.77 -2.80
N GLN A 242 2.15 -20.09 -2.68
CA GLN A 242 3.40 -20.78 -3.02
C GLN A 242 3.78 -20.61 -4.50
N ALA A 243 2.81 -20.64 -5.42
CA ALA A 243 3.05 -20.36 -6.83
C ALA A 243 3.48 -18.90 -7.09
N LEU A 244 2.98 -17.94 -6.29
CA LEU A 244 3.32 -16.53 -6.38
C LEU A 244 4.70 -16.21 -5.77
N LEU A 245 5.08 -16.87 -4.67
CA LEU A 245 6.26 -16.53 -3.86
C LEU A 245 7.56 -16.40 -4.65
N PRO A 246 7.95 -17.32 -5.58
CA PRO A 246 9.21 -17.20 -6.31
C PRO A 246 9.36 -15.89 -7.10
N TYR A 247 8.24 -15.38 -7.62
CA TYR A 247 8.18 -14.13 -8.37
C TYR A 247 8.37 -12.92 -7.46
N ILE A 248 7.55 -12.80 -6.42
CA ILE A 248 7.63 -11.63 -5.53
C ILE A 248 8.91 -11.64 -4.68
N GLN A 249 9.46 -12.78 -4.30
CA GLN A 249 10.78 -12.89 -3.66
C GLN A 249 11.89 -12.32 -4.55
N ARG A 250 11.85 -12.63 -5.85
CA ARG A 250 12.82 -12.10 -6.83
C ARG A 250 12.65 -10.58 -6.98
N TRP A 251 11.42 -10.11 -7.15
CA TRP A 251 11.12 -8.70 -7.46
C TRP A 251 11.28 -7.78 -6.24
N MET A 252 11.02 -8.26 -5.03
CA MET A 252 11.17 -7.48 -3.78
C MET A 252 12.61 -7.29 -3.33
N THR A 253 13.61 -7.75 -4.10
CA THR A 253 15.01 -7.50 -3.77
C THR A 253 15.39 -6.00 -3.81
N HIS A 254 14.59 -5.19 -4.52
CA HIS A 254 14.79 -3.74 -4.61
C HIS A 254 13.48 -3.00 -4.92
N CYS A 255 13.22 -1.84 -4.25
CA CYS A 255 11.98 -1.07 -4.47
C CYS A 255 11.81 -0.59 -5.92
N GLU A 256 12.84 0.02 -6.52
CA GLU A 256 12.77 0.48 -7.92
C GLU A 256 12.58 -0.69 -8.90
N TYR A 257 13.11 -1.87 -8.57
CA TYR A 257 12.96 -3.06 -9.40
C TYR A 257 11.51 -3.55 -9.42
N ILE A 258 10.89 -3.75 -8.27
CA ILE A 258 9.49 -4.18 -8.24
C ILE A 258 8.55 -3.14 -8.87
N ILE A 259 8.80 -1.84 -8.69
CA ILE A 259 8.03 -0.78 -9.35
C ILE A 259 8.10 -0.92 -10.87
N GLN A 260 9.29 -1.13 -11.43
CA GLN A 260 9.46 -1.33 -12.87
C GLN A 260 8.75 -2.60 -13.36
N VAL A 261 8.85 -3.70 -12.62
CA VAL A 261 8.15 -4.96 -12.93
C VAL A 261 6.63 -4.77 -12.91
N GLU A 262 6.08 -4.17 -11.88
CA GLU A 262 4.66 -3.86 -11.75
C GLU A 262 4.14 -3.07 -12.98
N LYS A 263 4.84 -2.01 -13.37
CA LYS A 263 4.46 -1.21 -14.53
C LYS A 263 4.58 -1.98 -15.84
N THR A 264 5.59 -2.83 -15.97
CA THR A 264 5.76 -3.68 -17.17
C THR A 264 4.62 -4.70 -17.27
N ILE A 265 4.19 -5.30 -16.16
CA ILE A 265 3.02 -6.18 -16.12
C ILE A 265 1.76 -5.41 -16.54
N LEU A 266 1.49 -4.24 -15.95
CA LEU A 266 0.34 -3.41 -16.28
C LEU A 266 0.31 -3.03 -17.77
N LYS A 267 1.45 -2.67 -18.35
CA LYS A 267 1.57 -2.38 -19.79
C LYS A 267 1.26 -3.61 -20.64
N ARG A 268 1.85 -4.77 -20.33
CA ARG A 268 1.61 -6.02 -21.08
C ARG A 268 0.16 -6.47 -21.00
N ARG A 269 -0.51 -6.16 -19.93
CA ARG A 269 -1.96 -6.36 -19.75
C ARG A 269 -2.82 -5.30 -20.45
N GLY A 270 -2.23 -4.28 -21.05
CA GLY A 270 -2.94 -3.18 -21.73
C GLY A 270 -3.65 -2.22 -20.78
N ILE A 271 -3.35 -2.27 -19.47
CA ILE A 271 -3.97 -1.41 -18.45
C ILE A 271 -3.38 0.01 -18.51
N ILE A 272 -2.06 0.13 -18.71
CA ILE A 272 -1.38 1.41 -18.90
C ILE A 272 -0.67 1.44 -20.25
N ALA A 273 -0.45 2.63 -20.81
CA ALA A 273 0.13 2.79 -22.15
C ALA A 273 1.64 2.52 -22.19
N THR A 274 2.37 2.92 -21.16
CA THR A 274 3.82 2.76 -21.07
C THR A 274 4.22 2.24 -19.69
N ASP A 275 5.35 1.54 -19.62
CA ASP A 275 5.98 1.10 -18.36
C ASP A 275 7.07 2.07 -17.89
N TYR A 276 7.05 3.31 -18.38
CA TYR A 276 8.03 4.32 -18.01
C TYR A 276 7.98 4.63 -16.52
N CYS A 277 9.15 4.53 -15.85
CA CYS A 277 9.37 5.04 -14.49
C CYS A 277 10.17 6.34 -14.58
N ARG A 278 9.81 7.36 -13.80
CA ARG A 278 10.62 8.58 -13.69
C ARG A 278 12.01 8.24 -13.17
N LYS A 279 13.03 8.90 -13.70
CA LYS A 279 14.43 8.64 -13.31
C LYS A 279 14.75 9.22 -11.93
N PRO A 280 15.65 8.54 -11.17
CA PRO A 280 16.29 7.27 -11.47
C PRO A 280 15.26 6.12 -11.51
N GLY A 281 15.51 5.09 -12.32
CA GLY A 281 14.65 3.91 -12.46
C GLY A 281 15.50 2.67 -12.65
N TRP A 282 14.88 1.50 -12.56
CA TRP A 282 15.55 0.20 -12.67
C TRP A 282 15.44 -0.35 -14.09
N PRO A 283 16.55 -0.63 -14.80
CA PRO A 283 16.48 -1.29 -16.09
C PRO A 283 16.18 -2.79 -15.90
N LEU A 284 15.21 -3.32 -16.65
CA LEU A 284 14.96 -4.77 -16.71
C LEU A 284 15.90 -5.44 -17.70
N SER A 285 16.42 -6.61 -17.33
CA SER A 285 17.16 -7.49 -18.23
C SER A 285 16.23 -8.31 -19.13
N SER A 286 16.79 -9.03 -20.10
CA SER A 286 16.06 -10.02 -20.90
C SER A 286 15.45 -11.13 -20.04
N ASP A 287 16.17 -11.57 -19.01
CA ASP A 287 15.72 -12.61 -18.10
C ASP A 287 14.55 -12.14 -17.23
N ASP A 288 14.58 -10.88 -16.76
CA ASP A 288 13.45 -10.27 -16.07
C ASP A 288 12.23 -10.20 -16.96
N SER A 289 12.43 -9.85 -18.24
CA SER A 289 11.36 -9.81 -19.25
C SER A 289 10.70 -11.18 -19.46
N GLN A 290 11.52 -12.24 -19.60
CA GLN A 290 11.03 -13.62 -19.72
C GLN A 290 10.31 -14.08 -18.45
N LEU A 291 10.84 -13.74 -17.27
CA LEU A 291 10.21 -14.07 -15.99
C LEU A 291 8.80 -13.43 -15.86
N ILE A 292 8.66 -12.19 -16.32
CA ILE A 292 7.36 -11.51 -16.36
C ILE A 292 6.40 -12.22 -17.33
N ASP A 293 6.87 -12.67 -18.51
CA ASP A 293 6.04 -13.41 -19.46
C ASP A 293 5.57 -14.77 -18.88
N HIS A 294 6.45 -15.46 -18.15
CA HIS A 294 6.09 -16.70 -17.47
C HIS A 294 5.03 -16.41 -16.38
N PHE A 295 5.24 -15.38 -15.56
CA PHE A 295 4.29 -14.99 -14.53
C PHE A 295 2.90 -14.70 -15.09
N ILE A 296 2.81 -13.89 -16.15
CA ILE A 296 1.53 -13.54 -16.78
C ILE A 296 0.82 -14.78 -17.32
N ARG A 297 1.54 -15.69 -17.97
CA ARG A 297 0.96 -16.91 -18.52
C ARG A 297 0.48 -17.87 -17.43
N ASP A 298 1.21 -17.98 -16.32
CA ASP A 298 1.02 -19.04 -15.34
C ASP A 298 0.05 -18.64 -14.21
N LEU A 299 -0.09 -17.35 -13.93
CA LEU A 299 -0.86 -16.87 -12.77
C LEU A 299 -2.02 -15.90 -13.11
N LEU A 300 -1.98 -15.25 -14.29
CA LEU A 300 -3.02 -14.31 -14.73
C LEU A 300 -3.90 -14.87 -15.83
#